data_4898054531feff188e420878c910bd17
#
_entry.id   4898054531feff188e420878c910bd17
#
_cell.length_a   1.000
_cell.length_b   1.000
_cell.length_c   1.000
_cell.angle_alpha   90.00
_cell.angle_beta   90.00
_cell.angle_gamma   90.00
#
_symmetry.space_group_name_H-M   'P 1'
#
loop_
_entity.id
_entity.type
_entity.pdbx_description
1 polymer ?
#
loop_
_entity_poly.entity_id
_entity_poly.type
_entity_poly.pdbx_seq_one_letter_code
_entity_poly.pdbx_strand_id
1 'polypeptide(L)'
;MTSKADTPINAENGGVITKKDLVRMFWRSLPMEFSWHYERQMHMGFEFMIGPALKKIYKDDPEGLKEALHRNLEFFNCTAHVSPFIGGITLAMEEINRANDDFDASSINAVKAALMGPLSGIGDSLILGTLRVLAVGIGTSLAVKGNILGPILFFLIFNVPTFILRYVCAIKGYELGANYLEKVQASGLMEKFMLAAAILGVMVIGGMTNELVVAKTALKIGSGK
;
A
#
# COMPACT_ATOMS: atom_id res chain seq x y z
N MET A 1 25.53 -8.76 -21.46
CA MET A 1 24.99 -7.39 -21.19
C MET A 1 23.82 -7.55 -20.27
N THR A 2 23.99 -7.24 -19.01
CA THR A 2 22.86 -7.21 -18.04
C THR A 2 21.97 -6.03 -18.40
N SER A 3 20.67 -6.29 -18.57
CA SER A 3 19.67 -5.23 -18.82
C SER A 3 19.63 -4.28 -17.62
N LYS A 4 19.44 -2.97 -17.86
CA LYS A 4 19.22 -1.96 -16.80
C LYS A 4 18.12 -2.35 -15.78
N ALA A 5 17.21 -3.26 -16.19
CA ALA A 5 16.14 -3.79 -15.35
C ALA A 5 16.60 -4.90 -14.38
N ASP A 6 17.79 -5.44 -14.58
CA ASP A 6 18.39 -6.52 -13.76
C ASP A 6 19.42 -5.99 -12.74
N THR A 7 19.71 -4.69 -12.78
CA THR A 7 20.61 -4.05 -11.81
C THR A 7 19.83 -3.76 -10.52
N PRO A 8 20.36 -4.11 -9.34
CA PRO A 8 19.74 -3.74 -8.06
C PRO A 8 19.59 -2.23 -7.94
N ILE A 9 18.47 -1.76 -7.40
CA ILE A 9 18.15 -0.33 -7.29
C ILE A 9 19.03 0.32 -6.21
N ASN A 10 19.31 -0.42 -5.12
CA ASN A 10 20.09 0.05 -3.98
C ASN A 10 21.42 -0.73 -3.84
N ALA A 11 22.11 -0.96 -4.97
CA ALA A 11 23.32 -1.77 -5.01
C ALA A 11 24.46 -1.20 -4.15
N GLU A 12 24.54 0.11 -4.00
CA GLU A 12 25.58 0.80 -3.20
C GLU A 12 25.48 0.44 -1.70
N ASN A 13 24.28 0.11 -1.21
CA ASN A 13 23.99 -0.28 0.18
C ASN A 13 23.73 -1.79 0.34
N GLY A 14 24.20 -2.60 -0.61
CA GLY A 14 24.05 -4.06 -0.54
C GLY A 14 22.65 -4.58 -0.92
N GLY A 15 21.76 -3.72 -1.45
CA GLY A 15 20.44 -4.12 -1.90
C GLY A 15 20.48 -5.09 -3.06
N VAL A 16 19.55 -6.05 -3.08
CA VAL A 16 19.43 -7.08 -4.11
C VAL A 16 18.20 -6.91 -5.00
N ILE A 17 17.25 -6.07 -4.58
CA ILE A 17 15.98 -5.85 -5.29
C ILE A 17 16.19 -5.05 -6.57
N THR A 18 15.64 -5.56 -7.65
CA THR A 18 15.70 -4.98 -8.99
C THR A 18 14.35 -4.40 -9.40
N LYS A 19 14.35 -3.60 -10.45
CA LYS A 19 13.08 -3.09 -11.04
C LYS A 19 12.15 -4.23 -11.48
N LYS A 20 12.70 -5.37 -11.94
CA LYS A 20 11.92 -6.56 -12.30
C LYS A 20 11.18 -7.14 -11.08
N ASP A 21 11.79 -7.13 -9.92
CA ASP A 21 11.17 -7.63 -8.69
C ASP A 21 10.00 -6.72 -8.27
N LEU A 22 10.15 -5.40 -8.39
CA LEU A 22 9.08 -4.45 -8.13
C LEU A 22 7.93 -4.54 -9.14
N VAL A 23 8.24 -4.79 -10.42
CA VAL A 23 7.20 -5.07 -11.43
C VAL A 23 6.48 -6.39 -11.12
N ARG A 24 7.20 -7.42 -10.67
CA ARG A 24 6.58 -8.66 -10.20
C ARG A 24 5.69 -8.41 -8.98
N MET A 25 6.14 -7.62 -8.03
CA MET A 25 5.35 -7.20 -6.87
C MET A 25 4.07 -6.47 -7.30
N PHE A 26 4.15 -5.53 -8.25
CA PHE A 26 2.99 -4.86 -8.83
C PHE A 26 1.96 -5.86 -9.38
N TRP A 27 2.35 -6.82 -10.22
CA TRP A 27 1.42 -7.81 -10.76
C TRP A 27 0.82 -8.71 -9.67
N ARG A 28 1.61 -9.07 -8.67
CA ARG A 28 1.15 -9.88 -7.53
C ARG A 28 0.28 -9.11 -6.54
N SER A 29 0.25 -7.79 -6.62
CA SER A 29 -0.67 -6.97 -5.82
C SER A 29 -2.13 -7.00 -6.32
N LEU A 30 -2.38 -7.48 -7.54
CA LEU A 30 -3.75 -7.51 -8.10
C LEU A 30 -4.69 -8.41 -7.30
N PRO A 31 -4.32 -9.64 -6.89
CA PRO A 31 -5.18 -10.49 -6.08
C PRO A 31 -5.05 -10.23 -4.57
N MET A 32 -4.74 -9.00 -4.14
CA MET A 32 -4.52 -8.64 -2.72
C MET A 32 -5.68 -9.08 -1.81
N GLU A 33 -6.91 -8.96 -2.27
CA GLU A 33 -8.13 -9.22 -1.48
C GLU A 33 -8.60 -10.67 -1.58
N PHE A 34 -7.94 -11.55 -2.34
CA PHE A 34 -8.39 -12.93 -2.59
C PHE A 34 -8.53 -13.79 -1.34
N SER A 35 -7.70 -13.52 -0.34
CA SER A 35 -7.63 -14.28 0.91
C SER A 35 -8.08 -13.46 2.11
N TRP A 36 -8.92 -12.44 1.87
CA TRP A 36 -9.41 -11.59 2.94
C TRP A 36 -10.23 -12.38 3.97
N HIS A 37 -9.96 -12.16 5.25
CA HIS A 37 -10.72 -12.73 6.35
C HIS A 37 -10.70 -11.80 7.58
N TYR A 38 -11.62 -12.02 8.51
CA TYR A 38 -11.84 -11.08 9.63
C TYR A 38 -10.66 -10.93 10.58
N GLU A 39 -9.89 -11.98 10.83
CA GLU A 39 -8.84 -11.98 11.86
C GLU A 39 -7.62 -11.14 11.48
N ARG A 40 -7.06 -11.36 10.26
CA ARG A 40 -5.83 -10.71 9.80
C ARG A 40 -5.98 -9.99 8.47
N GLN A 41 -7.21 -9.83 8.01
CA GLN A 41 -7.59 -9.09 6.80
C GLN A 41 -6.85 -9.58 5.54
N MET A 42 -5.98 -8.76 4.96
CA MET A 42 -5.30 -9.01 3.69
C MET A 42 -3.88 -9.57 3.84
N HIS A 43 -3.49 -10.05 5.02
CA HIS A 43 -2.10 -10.45 5.31
C HIS A 43 -1.52 -11.47 4.33
N MET A 44 -2.30 -12.50 3.91
CA MET A 44 -1.85 -13.49 2.93
C MET A 44 -1.66 -12.89 1.54
N GLY A 45 -2.52 -11.94 1.15
CA GLY A 45 -2.37 -11.19 -0.09
C GLY A 45 -1.11 -10.33 -0.07
N PHE A 46 -0.82 -9.71 1.07
CA PHE A 46 0.42 -8.94 1.27
C PHE A 46 1.65 -9.84 1.18
N GLU A 47 1.66 -10.97 1.88
CA GLU A 47 2.75 -11.94 1.80
C GLU A 47 2.90 -12.52 0.37
N PHE A 48 1.80 -12.85 -0.29
CA PHE A 48 1.84 -13.28 -1.69
C PHE A 48 2.50 -12.23 -2.58
N MET A 49 2.23 -10.95 -2.35
CA MET A 49 2.79 -9.85 -3.12
C MET A 49 4.30 -9.72 -2.96
N ILE A 50 4.84 -9.76 -1.74
CA ILE A 50 6.25 -9.52 -1.44
C ILE A 50 7.10 -10.79 -1.36
N GLY A 51 6.51 -11.95 -1.15
CA GLY A 51 7.18 -13.21 -0.87
C GLY A 51 8.30 -13.61 -1.85
N PRO A 52 8.15 -13.47 -3.19
CA PRO A 52 9.24 -13.74 -4.11
C PRO A 52 10.47 -12.84 -3.92
N ALA A 53 10.25 -11.58 -3.51
CA ALA A 53 11.32 -10.65 -3.20
C ALA A 53 12.01 -11.00 -1.87
N LEU A 54 11.24 -11.38 -0.85
CA LEU A 54 11.80 -11.89 0.42
C LEU A 54 12.68 -13.12 0.20
N LYS A 55 12.24 -14.09 -0.62
CA LYS A 55 13.06 -15.26 -0.99
C LYS A 55 14.37 -14.88 -1.68
N LYS A 56 14.43 -13.74 -2.34
CA LYS A 56 15.65 -13.24 -2.97
C LYS A 56 16.57 -12.57 -1.96
N ILE A 57 16.01 -11.77 -1.04
CA ILE A 57 16.75 -11.09 0.04
C ILE A 57 17.43 -12.13 0.96
N TYR A 58 16.69 -13.15 1.36
CA TYR A 58 17.13 -14.19 2.30
C TYR A 58 17.56 -15.47 1.61
N LYS A 59 18.10 -15.39 0.37
CA LYS A 59 18.43 -16.56 -0.46
C LYS A 59 19.34 -17.57 0.26
N ASP A 60 20.34 -17.07 0.98
CA ASP A 60 21.34 -17.88 1.66
C ASP A 60 21.09 -17.96 3.19
N ASP A 61 19.87 -17.62 3.63
CA ASP A 61 19.48 -17.61 5.03
C ASP A 61 18.05 -18.14 5.21
N PRO A 62 17.86 -19.46 5.31
CA PRO A 62 16.54 -20.06 5.44
C PRO A 62 15.80 -19.71 6.74
N GLU A 63 16.52 -19.55 7.86
CA GLU A 63 15.90 -19.16 9.12
C GLU A 63 15.47 -17.71 9.10
N GLY A 64 16.32 -16.79 8.60
CA GLY A 64 15.94 -15.39 8.39
C GLY A 64 14.75 -15.25 7.43
N LEU A 65 14.65 -16.09 6.38
CA LEU A 65 13.48 -16.12 5.51
C LEU A 65 12.21 -16.53 6.27
N LYS A 66 12.30 -17.55 7.10
CA LYS A 66 11.16 -18.03 7.89
C LYS A 66 10.67 -16.95 8.87
N GLU A 67 11.58 -16.26 9.54
CA GLU A 67 11.26 -15.14 10.41
C GLU A 67 10.63 -13.97 9.63
N ALA A 68 11.18 -13.61 8.47
CA ALA A 68 10.64 -12.58 7.61
C ALA A 68 9.22 -12.92 7.12
N LEU A 69 8.98 -14.15 6.69
CA LEU A 69 7.66 -14.63 6.29
C LEU A 69 6.68 -14.58 7.47
N HIS A 70 7.08 -15.05 8.66
CA HIS A 70 6.24 -15.02 9.84
C HIS A 70 5.86 -13.58 10.23
N ARG A 71 6.83 -12.67 10.26
CA ARG A 71 6.65 -11.24 10.55
C ARG A 71 5.69 -10.57 9.56
N ASN A 72 5.79 -10.90 8.28
CA ASN A 72 4.96 -10.30 7.24
C ASN A 72 3.56 -10.90 7.12
N LEU A 73 3.30 -12.07 7.74
CA LEU A 73 1.96 -12.67 7.89
C LEU A 73 1.16 -12.11 9.07
N GLU A 74 1.62 -11.07 9.74
CA GLU A 74 0.82 -10.36 10.71
C GLU A 74 -0.31 -9.55 10.06
N PHE A 75 -1.19 -8.99 10.88
CA PHE A 75 -2.33 -8.19 10.43
C PHE A 75 -1.93 -7.18 9.36
N PHE A 76 -2.66 -7.16 8.27
CA PHE A 76 -2.51 -6.17 7.21
C PHE A 76 -3.87 -5.79 6.62
N ASN A 77 -4.18 -4.50 6.62
CA ASN A 77 -5.35 -3.94 5.95
C ASN A 77 -5.04 -2.56 5.39
N CYS A 78 -5.14 -2.42 4.07
CA CYS A 78 -4.92 -1.16 3.38
C CYS A 78 -5.67 -1.18 2.06
N THR A 79 -6.06 -0.03 1.53
CA THR A 79 -6.63 0.04 0.17
C THR A 79 -5.71 -0.67 -0.81
N ALA A 80 -6.22 -1.71 -1.49
CA ALA A 80 -5.43 -2.62 -2.32
C ALA A 80 -4.58 -1.90 -3.40
N HIS A 81 -5.03 -0.75 -3.86
CA HIS A 81 -4.36 0.03 -4.92
C HIS A 81 -3.11 0.76 -4.44
N VAL A 82 -3.00 1.07 -3.15
CA VAL A 82 -1.83 1.73 -2.54
C VAL A 82 -0.98 0.78 -1.70
N SER A 83 -1.43 -0.44 -1.44
CA SER A 83 -0.69 -1.47 -0.70
C SER A 83 0.73 -1.72 -1.21
N PRO A 84 1.03 -1.65 -2.54
CA PRO A 84 2.39 -1.83 -3.04
C PRO A 84 3.38 -0.78 -2.52
N PHE A 85 2.91 0.38 -2.07
CA PHE A 85 3.77 1.38 -1.44
C PHE A 85 4.33 0.86 -0.10
N ILE A 86 3.45 0.30 0.74
CA ILE A 86 3.88 -0.34 2.01
C ILE A 86 4.79 -1.53 1.70
N GLY A 87 4.43 -2.34 0.69
CA GLY A 87 5.25 -3.48 0.26
C GLY A 87 6.66 -3.07 -0.15
N GLY A 88 6.80 -1.96 -0.89
CA GLY A 88 8.10 -1.42 -1.29
C GLY A 88 8.95 -0.99 -0.08
N ILE A 89 8.37 -0.26 0.86
CA ILE A 89 9.04 0.14 2.10
C ILE A 89 9.46 -1.09 2.91
N THR A 90 8.55 -2.06 3.06
CA THR A 90 8.83 -3.30 3.78
C THR A 90 10.03 -4.04 3.17
N LEU A 91 10.10 -4.19 1.85
CA LEU A 91 11.22 -4.85 1.19
C LEU A 91 12.55 -4.11 1.41
N ALA A 92 12.55 -2.78 1.38
CA ALA A 92 13.76 -2.01 1.67
C ALA A 92 14.22 -2.21 3.13
N MET A 93 13.27 -2.25 4.08
CA MET A 93 13.58 -2.53 5.49
C MET A 93 14.09 -3.96 5.70
N GLU A 94 13.54 -4.94 5.00
CA GLU A 94 14.01 -6.34 5.06
C GLU A 94 15.43 -6.51 4.50
N GLU A 95 15.80 -5.74 3.46
CA GLU A 95 17.18 -5.73 2.97
C GLU A 95 18.15 -5.20 4.03
N ILE A 96 17.77 -4.14 4.73
CA ILE A 96 18.59 -3.57 5.81
C ILE A 96 18.68 -4.52 6.99
N ASN A 97 17.56 -5.11 7.38
CA ASN A 97 17.52 -6.13 8.43
C ASN A 97 18.43 -7.32 8.12
N ARG A 98 18.51 -7.72 6.84
CA ARG A 98 19.40 -8.79 6.40
C ARG A 98 20.89 -8.38 6.39
N ALA A 99 21.17 -7.11 6.16
CA ALA A 99 22.54 -6.58 6.05
C ALA A 99 23.13 -6.10 7.39
N ASN A 100 22.30 -5.88 8.41
CA ASN A 100 22.70 -5.29 9.69
C ASN A 100 22.06 -6.03 10.85
N ASP A 101 22.86 -6.78 11.60
CA ASP A 101 22.44 -7.56 12.76
C ASP A 101 21.93 -6.70 13.92
N ASP A 102 22.32 -5.42 14.00
CA ASP A 102 21.85 -4.46 15.01
C ASP A 102 20.49 -3.83 14.64
N PHE A 103 19.90 -4.16 13.48
CA PHE A 103 18.63 -3.60 13.07
C PHE A 103 17.46 -4.19 13.87
N ASP A 104 16.62 -3.32 14.43
CA ASP A 104 15.41 -3.77 15.13
C ASP A 104 14.34 -4.21 14.13
N ALA A 105 14.23 -5.52 13.91
CA ALA A 105 13.26 -6.13 13.03
C ALA A 105 11.79 -5.83 13.40
N SER A 106 11.51 -5.48 14.67
CA SER A 106 10.15 -5.10 15.10
C SER A 106 9.69 -3.78 14.48
N SER A 107 10.64 -2.91 14.11
CA SER A 107 10.37 -1.64 13.44
C SER A 107 9.68 -1.82 12.07
N ILE A 108 9.89 -2.96 11.40
CA ILE A 108 9.24 -3.28 10.12
C ILE A 108 7.71 -3.32 10.28
N ASN A 109 7.23 -4.06 11.28
CA ASN A 109 5.79 -4.12 11.56
C ASN A 109 5.23 -2.81 12.12
N ALA A 110 6.01 -2.10 12.91
CA ALA A 110 5.61 -0.79 13.42
C ALA A 110 5.38 0.23 12.28
N VAL A 111 6.29 0.29 11.30
CA VAL A 111 6.15 1.15 10.11
C VAL A 111 4.98 0.69 9.24
N LYS A 112 4.85 -0.61 9.00
CA LYS A 112 3.72 -1.19 8.26
C LYS A 112 2.39 -0.80 8.88
N ALA A 113 2.25 -0.96 10.21
CA ALA A 113 1.06 -0.59 10.96
C ALA A 113 0.76 0.92 10.90
N ALA A 114 1.78 1.76 11.08
CA ALA A 114 1.63 3.21 11.04
C ALA A 114 1.16 3.74 9.67
N LEU A 115 1.52 3.07 8.57
CA LEU A 115 1.15 3.47 7.21
C LEU A 115 -0.22 2.97 6.78
N MET A 116 -0.73 1.87 7.35
CA MET A 116 -2.00 1.27 6.94
C MET A 116 -3.18 2.25 7.03
N GLY A 117 -3.36 2.90 8.16
CA GLY A 117 -4.48 3.83 8.39
C GLY A 117 -4.49 5.03 7.44
N PRO A 118 -3.44 5.86 7.42
CA PRO A 118 -3.37 7.01 6.52
C PRO A 118 -3.54 6.67 5.05
N LEU A 119 -2.87 5.61 4.58
CA LEU A 119 -2.97 5.20 3.17
C LEU A 119 -4.33 4.60 2.82
N SER A 120 -4.97 3.89 3.76
CA SER A 120 -6.35 3.44 3.56
C SER A 120 -7.30 4.63 3.46
N GLY A 121 -7.21 5.60 4.37
CA GLY A 121 -8.08 6.78 4.33
C GLY A 121 -7.96 7.58 3.03
N ILE A 122 -6.72 7.79 2.54
CA ILE A 122 -6.47 8.46 1.26
C ILE A 122 -6.96 7.58 0.10
N GLY A 123 -6.61 6.31 0.09
CA GLY A 123 -6.97 5.37 -0.97
C GLY A 123 -8.48 5.20 -1.11
N ASP A 124 -9.18 5.01 0.01
CA ASP A 124 -10.63 4.81 -0.01
C ASP A 124 -11.38 6.08 -0.46
N SER A 125 -10.96 7.26 -0.02
CA SER A 125 -11.61 8.50 -0.43
C SER A 125 -11.36 8.84 -1.90
N LEU A 126 -10.13 8.72 -2.38
CA LEU A 126 -9.78 9.08 -3.77
C LEU A 126 -10.22 8.00 -4.76
N ILE A 127 -9.97 6.71 -4.47
CA ILE A 127 -10.19 5.63 -5.42
C ILE A 127 -11.62 5.11 -5.34
N LEU A 128 -12.06 4.73 -4.12
CA LEU A 128 -13.38 4.12 -3.96
C LEU A 128 -14.48 5.18 -3.87
N GLY A 129 -14.25 6.27 -3.15
CA GLY A 129 -15.22 7.36 -2.96
C GLY A 129 -15.34 8.29 -4.17
N THR A 130 -14.26 8.56 -4.88
CA THR A 130 -14.28 9.54 -5.99
C THR A 130 -14.16 8.85 -7.35
N LEU A 131 -13.04 8.20 -7.64
CA LEU A 131 -12.76 7.67 -8.98
C LEU A 131 -13.78 6.60 -9.39
N ARG A 132 -14.10 5.66 -8.49
CA ARG A 132 -15.08 4.61 -8.77
C ARG A 132 -16.48 5.18 -9.01
N VAL A 133 -16.90 6.16 -8.22
CA VAL A 133 -18.22 6.80 -8.35
C VAL A 133 -18.33 7.53 -9.68
N LEU A 134 -17.29 8.27 -10.08
CA LEU A 134 -17.24 8.94 -11.40
C LEU A 134 -17.28 7.93 -12.54
N ALA A 135 -16.49 6.87 -12.47
CA ALA A 135 -16.47 5.82 -13.49
C ALA A 135 -17.83 5.13 -13.63
N VAL A 136 -18.49 4.79 -12.49
CA VAL A 136 -19.84 4.22 -12.49
C VAL A 136 -20.85 5.20 -13.08
N GLY A 137 -20.84 6.48 -12.69
CA GLY A 137 -21.77 7.49 -13.20
C GLY A 137 -21.68 7.65 -14.72
N ILE A 138 -20.47 7.77 -15.28
CA ILE A 138 -20.25 7.85 -16.72
C ILE A 138 -20.65 6.56 -17.42
N GLY A 139 -20.22 5.41 -16.90
CA GLY A 139 -20.49 4.11 -17.47
C GLY A 139 -22.00 3.81 -17.55
N THR A 140 -22.72 4.02 -16.44
CA THR A 140 -24.18 3.77 -16.37
C THR A 140 -24.97 4.72 -17.25
N SER A 141 -24.60 6.01 -17.31
CA SER A 141 -25.31 7.00 -18.14
C SER A 141 -25.31 6.63 -19.63
N LEU A 142 -24.25 6.00 -20.11
CA LEU A 142 -24.14 5.50 -21.49
C LEU A 142 -24.82 4.13 -21.65
N ALA A 143 -24.67 3.24 -20.67
CA ALA A 143 -25.23 1.89 -20.73
C ALA A 143 -26.77 1.92 -20.76
N VAL A 144 -27.42 2.81 -20.03
CA VAL A 144 -28.89 3.00 -20.04
C VAL A 144 -29.39 3.40 -21.42
N LYS A 145 -28.56 4.07 -22.24
CA LYS A 145 -28.86 4.42 -23.64
C LYS A 145 -28.55 3.28 -24.63
N GLY A 146 -28.24 2.08 -24.15
CA GLY A 146 -27.83 0.94 -24.97
C GLY A 146 -26.46 1.08 -25.63
N ASN A 147 -25.63 2.01 -25.17
CA ASN A 147 -24.32 2.27 -25.77
C ASN A 147 -23.24 1.38 -25.13
N ILE A 148 -22.62 0.54 -25.97
CA ILE A 148 -21.52 -0.38 -25.58
C ILE A 148 -20.28 0.34 -24.99
N LEU A 149 -20.12 1.63 -25.25
CA LEU A 149 -19.05 2.44 -24.68
C LEU A 149 -19.19 2.62 -23.16
N GLY A 150 -20.40 2.41 -22.59
CA GLY A 150 -20.62 2.52 -21.15
C GLY A 150 -19.71 1.62 -20.33
N PRO A 151 -19.79 0.29 -20.47
CA PRO A 151 -18.90 -0.65 -19.79
C PRO A 151 -17.41 -0.44 -20.10
N ILE A 152 -17.08 -0.10 -21.36
CA ILE A 152 -15.70 0.12 -21.77
C ILE A 152 -15.10 1.34 -21.05
N LEU A 153 -15.80 2.45 -21.04
CA LEU A 153 -15.34 3.67 -20.37
C LEU A 153 -15.29 3.49 -18.85
N PHE A 154 -16.27 2.82 -18.24
CA PHE A 154 -16.20 2.44 -16.85
C PHE A 154 -14.90 1.70 -16.52
N PHE A 155 -14.60 0.66 -17.30
CA PHE A 155 -13.41 -0.15 -17.10
C PHE A 155 -12.12 0.67 -17.26
N LEU A 156 -12.01 1.49 -18.30
CA LEU A 156 -10.82 2.30 -18.58
C LEU A 156 -10.63 3.41 -17.55
N ILE A 157 -11.68 4.16 -17.22
CA ILE A 157 -11.61 5.29 -16.28
C ILE A 157 -11.19 4.81 -14.89
N PHE A 158 -11.66 3.64 -14.46
CA PHE A 158 -11.30 3.10 -13.15
C PHE A 158 -9.93 2.42 -13.17
N ASN A 159 -9.70 1.50 -14.13
CA ASN A 159 -8.51 0.63 -14.05
C ASN A 159 -7.22 1.32 -14.51
N VAL A 160 -7.25 2.17 -15.55
CA VAL A 160 -5.99 2.79 -16.02
C VAL A 160 -5.30 3.62 -14.94
N PRO A 161 -5.97 4.57 -14.27
CA PRO A 161 -5.33 5.33 -13.19
C PRO A 161 -4.89 4.45 -12.01
N THR A 162 -5.70 3.44 -11.64
CA THR A 162 -5.36 2.57 -10.51
C THR A 162 -4.19 1.65 -10.82
N PHE A 163 -4.01 1.16 -12.04
CA PHE A 163 -2.82 0.42 -12.44
C PHE A 163 -1.56 1.30 -12.42
N ILE A 164 -1.66 2.53 -12.93
CA ILE A 164 -0.55 3.48 -12.89
C ILE A 164 -0.17 3.76 -11.43
N LEU A 165 -1.16 4.02 -10.58
CA LEU A 165 -0.94 4.27 -9.15
C LEU A 165 -0.24 3.10 -8.46
N ARG A 166 -0.73 1.86 -8.65
CA ARG A 166 -0.09 0.65 -8.09
C ARG A 166 1.37 0.52 -8.51
N TYR A 167 1.65 0.76 -9.79
CA TYR A 167 3.00 0.68 -10.32
C TYR A 167 3.92 1.74 -9.70
N VAL A 168 3.46 2.99 -9.65
CA VAL A 168 4.20 4.09 -9.02
C VAL A 168 4.41 3.83 -7.53
N CYS A 169 3.38 3.35 -6.82
CA CYS A 169 3.46 2.97 -5.41
C CYS A 169 4.52 1.90 -5.15
N ALA A 170 4.61 0.86 -5.99
CA ALA A 170 5.60 -0.19 -5.84
C ALA A 170 7.04 0.36 -5.92
N ILE A 171 7.32 1.21 -6.90
CA ILE A 171 8.66 1.79 -7.12
C ILE A 171 8.96 2.83 -6.04
N LYS A 172 8.05 3.79 -5.83
CA LYS A 172 8.29 4.90 -4.90
C LYS A 172 8.32 4.46 -3.44
N GLY A 173 7.53 3.44 -3.08
CA GLY A 173 7.62 2.84 -1.75
C GLY A 173 9.00 2.26 -1.47
N TYR A 174 9.57 1.50 -2.41
CA TYR A 174 10.90 0.94 -2.26
C TYR A 174 12.00 2.02 -2.25
N GLU A 175 11.97 2.96 -3.21
CA GLU A 175 12.92 4.07 -3.26
C GLU A 175 12.89 4.91 -1.96
N LEU A 176 11.69 5.18 -1.44
CA LEU A 176 11.55 5.92 -0.20
C LEU A 176 12.09 5.14 0.98
N GLY A 177 11.75 3.85 1.10
CA GLY A 177 12.26 2.97 2.14
C GLY A 177 13.79 2.90 2.13
N ALA A 178 14.39 2.69 0.98
CA ALA A 178 15.84 2.61 0.82
C ALA A 178 16.57 3.93 1.16
N ASN A 179 16.09 5.06 0.68
CA ASN A 179 16.69 6.38 0.93
C ASN A 179 16.41 6.91 2.34
N TYR A 180 15.26 6.53 2.90
CA TYR A 180 14.82 7.01 4.20
C TYR A 180 15.61 6.38 5.34
N LEU A 181 15.91 5.09 5.23
CA LEU A 181 16.58 4.34 6.28
C LEU A 181 18.05 4.72 6.43
N GLU A 182 18.72 5.13 5.34
CA GLU A 182 20.06 5.69 5.39
C GLU A 182 20.14 6.98 6.25
N LYS A 183 19.06 7.79 6.25
CA LYS A 183 18.97 9.04 7.02
C LYS A 183 18.40 8.86 8.42
N VAL A 184 17.59 7.82 8.64
CA VAL A 184 16.79 7.64 9.87
C VAL A 184 17.59 6.99 11.00
N GLN A 185 18.51 6.07 10.71
CA GLN A 185 19.41 5.53 11.74
C GLN A 185 20.26 6.63 12.41
N ALA A 186 20.45 7.77 11.74
CA ALA A 186 21.27 8.88 12.22
C ALA A 186 20.49 9.98 12.99
N SER A 187 19.14 10.05 12.96
CA SER A 187 18.46 11.30 13.30
C SER A 187 17.16 11.25 14.13
N GLY A 188 16.67 10.09 14.58
CA GLY A 188 15.39 10.01 15.31
C GLY A 188 14.16 10.44 14.47
N LEU A 189 14.32 10.52 13.16
CA LEU A 189 13.29 10.95 12.20
C LEU A 189 12.13 9.94 12.10
N MET A 190 12.34 8.67 12.53
CA MET A 190 11.29 7.64 12.53
C MET A 190 10.10 8.05 13.40
N GLU A 191 10.35 8.54 14.62
CA GLU A 191 9.29 9.02 15.51
C GLU A 191 8.51 10.18 14.89
N LYS A 192 9.20 11.12 14.23
CA LYS A 192 8.56 12.26 13.56
C LYS A 192 7.73 11.82 12.35
N PHE A 193 8.20 10.83 11.59
CA PHE A 193 7.44 10.27 10.47
C PHE A 193 6.20 9.51 10.96
N MET A 194 6.36 8.67 11.99
CA MET A 194 5.24 7.96 12.60
C MET A 194 4.20 8.93 13.18
N LEU A 195 4.66 9.99 13.85
CA LEU A 195 3.78 11.05 14.35
C LEU A 195 3.05 11.79 13.21
N ALA A 196 3.76 12.16 12.15
CA ALA A 196 3.15 12.82 10.99
C ALA A 196 2.13 11.90 10.29
N ALA A 197 2.44 10.62 10.12
CA ALA A 197 1.51 9.64 9.55
C ALA A 197 0.28 9.44 10.45
N ALA A 198 0.45 9.37 11.77
CA ALA A 198 -0.65 9.28 12.73
C ALA A 198 -1.54 10.53 12.70
N ILE A 199 -0.96 11.73 12.66
CA ILE A 199 -1.70 13.00 12.57
C ILE A 199 -2.52 13.02 11.27
N LEU A 200 -1.91 12.68 10.12
CA LEU A 200 -2.61 12.59 8.83
C LEU A 200 -3.77 11.59 8.89
N GLY A 201 -3.55 10.41 9.50
CA GLY A 201 -4.59 9.40 9.68
C GLY A 201 -5.78 9.92 10.48
N VAL A 202 -5.52 10.57 11.62
CA VAL A 202 -6.57 11.17 12.46
C VAL A 202 -7.30 12.29 11.74
N MET A 203 -6.59 13.14 10.99
CA MET A 203 -7.20 14.22 10.19
C MET A 203 -8.13 13.67 9.10
N VAL A 204 -7.71 12.62 8.39
CA VAL A 204 -8.54 11.97 7.35
C VAL A 204 -9.78 11.33 7.97
N ILE A 205 -9.63 10.59 9.06
CA ILE A 205 -10.75 9.97 9.79
C ILE A 205 -11.71 11.05 10.32
N GLY A 206 -11.20 12.12 10.91
CA GLY A 206 -12.01 13.24 11.40
C GLY A 206 -12.78 13.95 10.29
N GLY A 207 -12.15 14.19 9.13
CA GLY A 207 -12.80 14.77 7.95
C GLY A 207 -13.93 13.89 7.40
N MET A 208 -13.66 12.58 7.27
CA MET A 208 -14.67 11.61 6.81
C MET A 208 -15.84 11.46 7.79
N THR A 209 -15.58 11.52 9.09
CA THR A 209 -16.63 11.44 10.14
C THR A 209 -17.60 12.61 10.01
N ASN A 210 -17.12 13.81 9.73
CA ASN A 210 -17.98 14.97 9.54
C ASN A 210 -18.92 14.79 8.34
N GLU A 211 -18.48 14.27 7.20
CA GLU A 211 -19.36 14.00 6.06
C GLU A 211 -20.40 12.90 6.34
N LEU A 212 -20.02 11.85 7.07
CA LEU A 212 -20.90 10.75 7.39
C LEU A 212 -21.97 11.13 8.45
N VAL A 213 -21.63 12.02 9.38
CA VAL A 213 -22.54 12.43 10.47
C VAL A 213 -23.50 13.54 10.01
N VAL A 214 -23.03 14.52 9.24
CA VAL A 214 -23.86 15.64 8.74
C VAL A 214 -24.95 15.15 7.78
N ALA A 215 -24.73 14.10 7.02
CA ALA A 215 -25.74 13.54 6.09
C ALA A 215 -26.96 12.90 6.79
N LYS A 216 -26.95 12.67 8.10
CA LYS A 216 -28.02 11.97 8.82
C LYS A 216 -28.67 12.72 9.98
N THR A 217 -28.17 13.85 10.39
CA THR A 217 -28.75 14.65 11.49
C THR A 217 -29.42 15.92 10.96
N ALA A 218 -30.45 15.76 10.12
CA ALA A 218 -31.49 16.77 10.02
C ALA A 218 -32.40 16.61 11.26
N LEU A 219 -31.97 17.18 12.37
CA LEU A 219 -32.85 17.36 13.55
C LEU A 219 -34.04 18.21 13.13
N LYS A 220 -35.19 17.60 12.89
CA LYS A 220 -36.46 18.29 12.89
C LYS A 220 -36.78 18.65 14.34
N ILE A 221 -36.34 19.80 14.80
CA ILE A 221 -36.84 20.43 16.00
C ILE A 221 -38.25 20.94 15.65
N GLY A 222 -39.25 20.37 16.31
CA GLY A 222 -40.63 20.49 15.98
C GLY A 222 -41.16 21.90 15.83
N SER A 223 -42.07 22.11 14.91
CA SER A 223 -43.15 23.08 15.05
C SER A 223 -44.33 22.37 15.70
N GLY A 224 -44.58 22.70 16.94
CA GLY A 224 -45.89 22.39 17.53
C GLY A 224 -46.99 23.09 16.73
N LYS A 225 -47.95 22.31 16.31
CA LYS A 225 -49.39 22.46 16.40
C LYS A 225 -50.01 21.13 16.00
#